data_238682272818d4ee3dc42f9aeff44db6
#
_entry.id   238682272818d4ee3dc42f9aeff44db6
#
_cell.length_a   1.000
_cell.length_b   1.000
_cell.length_c   1.000
_cell.angle_alpha   90.00
_cell.angle_beta   90.00
_cell.angle_gamma   90.00
#
_symmetry.space_group_name_H-M   'P 1'
#
loop_
_entity.id
_entity.type
_entity.pdbx_description
1 polymer ?
#
loop_
_entity_poly.entity_id
_entity_poly.type
_entity_poly.pdbx_seq_one_letter_code
_entity_poly.pdbx_strand_id
1 'polypeptide(L)'
;MQINKERLVQTFCEMVSIDSESYHEKKMKDYLMNIFKECHMECIEMPIEGFEAGNIYAVLKGHTNKEPIMFSGHMDTVSPGKGKQAIIHEDGRITSDETTVLGADDVSALASYIEAIRTIEDNDLPHGDIELAISVAEEPYDAGSAYYDFSPIKSRIGYTFDLAGQVGLAALEAPSIISFKINVKGKSAHAGFNPEDGIHALKIATSAINRIPNGHVNDKTTVNFGTIQDGEGRNIVPREVIITGEIRSFDHQDALKWSKHIHTVFEEEAIKEHASIEYDDYVHIEAYKINEDEEVVERFKNACHNLQLTPRLISTHGGSDNNRYVKEGIRGIVVACAMNDCHSVSEYTTIDELEKSALLALHLMID
;
A
#
# COMPACT_ATOMS: atom_id res chain seq x y z
N MET A 1 -10.25 24.84 -15.48
CA MET A 1 -10.19 23.70 -16.41
C MET A 1 -11.30 22.72 -16.07
N GLN A 2 -11.81 21.98 -17.02
CA GLN A 2 -12.86 20.97 -16.80
C GLN A 2 -12.38 19.64 -17.38
N ILE A 3 -12.61 18.57 -16.63
CA ILE A 3 -12.42 17.20 -17.09
C ILE A 3 -13.74 16.67 -17.66
N ASN A 4 -13.69 15.55 -18.40
CA ASN A 4 -14.90 14.86 -18.84
C ASN A 4 -15.37 13.87 -17.77
N LYS A 5 -16.31 14.34 -16.95
CA LYS A 5 -16.87 13.57 -15.81
C LYS A 5 -17.50 12.23 -16.24
N GLU A 6 -18.22 12.20 -17.38
CA GLU A 6 -18.86 10.98 -17.85
C GLU A 6 -17.81 9.95 -18.27
N ARG A 7 -16.74 10.38 -18.97
CA ARG A 7 -15.61 9.52 -19.37
C ARG A 7 -14.84 9.02 -18.16
N LEU A 8 -14.59 9.88 -17.16
CA LEU A 8 -13.95 9.49 -15.90
C LEU A 8 -14.73 8.36 -15.19
N VAL A 9 -16.04 8.54 -14.98
CA VAL A 9 -16.89 7.55 -14.31
C VAL A 9 -16.96 6.27 -15.11
N GLN A 10 -17.08 6.36 -16.45
CA GLN A 10 -17.07 5.18 -17.32
C GLN A 10 -15.75 4.40 -17.19
N THR A 11 -14.59 5.08 -17.28
CA THR A 11 -13.27 4.46 -17.15
C THR A 11 -13.11 3.79 -15.78
N PHE A 12 -13.55 4.47 -14.70
CA PHE A 12 -13.56 3.90 -13.37
C PHE A 12 -14.38 2.61 -13.29
N CYS A 13 -15.64 2.62 -13.78
CA CYS A 13 -16.52 1.45 -13.75
C CYS A 13 -15.99 0.28 -14.61
N GLU A 14 -15.38 0.58 -15.75
CA GLU A 14 -14.73 -0.42 -16.61
C GLU A 14 -13.59 -1.12 -15.85
N MET A 15 -12.70 -0.36 -15.19
CA MET A 15 -11.60 -0.93 -14.41
C MET A 15 -12.08 -1.71 -13.19
N VAL A 16 -13.09 -1.21 -12.46
CA VAL A 16 -13.72 -1.96 -11.36
C VAL A 16 -14.19 -3.34 -11.82
N SER A 17 -14.74 -3.46 -13.03
CA SER A 17 -15.23 -4.75 -13.56
C SER A 17 -14.12 -5.76 -13.90
N ILE A 18 -12.86 -5.35 -13.85
CA ILE A 18 -11.71 -6.22 -14.10
C ILE A 18 -11.28 -6.89 -12.80
N ASP A 19 -11.29 -8.23 -12.79
CA ASP A 19 -10.71 -8.99 -11.68
C ASP A 19 -9.20 -8.77 -11.62
N SER A 20 -8.71 -8.28 -10.48
CA SER A 20 -7.30 -7.95 -10.27
C SER A 20 -6.87 -8.15 -8.80
N GLU A 21 -7.29 -9.26 -8.17
CA GLU A 21 -6.73 -9.57 -6.84
C GLU A 21 -5.20 -9.70 -6.91
N SER A 22 -4.50 -9.36 -5.82
CA SER A 22 -3.03 -9.39 -5.75
C SER A 22 -2.45 -10.68 -6.35
N TYR A 23 -1.41 -10.56 -7.15
CA TYR A 23 -0.75 -11.61 -7.97
C TYR A 23 -1.54 -12.08 -9.19
N HIS A 24 -2.75 -11.54 -9.47
CA HIS A 24 -3.65 -11.92 -10.58
C HIS A 24 -4.05 -10.73 -11.45
N GLU A 25 -3.17 -9.74 -11.61
CA GLU A 25 -3.44 -8.44 -12.23
C GLU A 25 -3.30 -8.42 -13.76
N LYS A 26 -3.03 -9.57 -14.40
CA LYS A 26 -2.75 -9.64 -15.83
C LYS A 26 -3.78 -8.91 -16.70
N LYS A 27 -5.06 -9.04 -16.42
CA LYS A 27 -6.12 -8.39 -17.20
C LYS A 27 -6.11 -6.86 -17.02
N MET A 28 -5.91 -6.39 -15.77
CA MET A 28 -5.79 -4.98 -15.46
C MET A 28 -4.55 -4.38 -16.15
N LYS A 29 -3.41 -5.06 -16.06
CA LYS A 29 -2.18 -4.67 -16.74
C LYS A 29 -2.38 -4.54 -18.25
N ASP A 30 -3.01 -5.54 -18.89
CA ASP A 30 -3.26 -5.52 -20.33
C ASP A 30 -4.19 -4.36 -20.70
N TYR A 31 -5.22 -4.07 -19.89
CA TYR A 31 -6.13 -2.94 -20.06
C TYR A 31 -5.40 -1.59 -19.96
N LEU A 32 -4.61 -1.39 -18.89
CA LEU A 32 -3.85 -0.15 -18.68
C LEU A 32 -2.83 0.11 -19.78
N MET A 33 -2.08 -0.93 -20.20
CA MET A 33 -1.11 -0.82 -21.29
C MET A 33 -1.78 -0.41 -22.63
N ASN A 34 -3.02 -0.81 -22.87
CA ASN A 34 -3.77 -0.39 -24.05
C ASN A 34 -4.23 1.06 -23.93
N ILE A 35 -4.82 1.46 -22.80
CA ILE A 35 -5.26 2.86 -22.57
C ILE A 35 -4.07 3.83 -22.61
N PHE A 36 -2.95 3.51 -21.99
CA PHE A 36 -1.78 4.38 -22.03
C PHE A 36 -1.24 4.57 -23.45
N LYS A 37 -1.31 3.53 -24.29
CA LYS A 37 -0.97 3.64 -25.72
C LYS A 37 -1.98 4.51 -26.49
N GLU A 38 -3.28 4.40 -26.19
CA GLU A 38 -4.30 5.27 -26.74
C GLU A 38 -4.08 6.74 -26.36
N CYS A 39 -3.55 6.98 -25.15
CA CYS A 39 -3.08 8.29 -24.66
C CYS A 39 -1.64 8.62 -25.10
N HIS A 40 -1.16 8.07 -26.21
CA HIS A 40 0.16 8.32 -26.80
C HIS A 40 1.36 8.22 -25.85
N MET A 41 1.22 7.49 -24.74
CA MET A 41 2.33 7.27 -23.79
C MET A 41 3.28 6.16 -24.29
N GLU A 42 4.55 6.35 -24.05
CA GLU A 42 5.55 5.28 -24.16
C GLU A 42 5.45 4.39 -22.91
N CYS A 43 5.19 3.07 -23.10
CA CYS A 43 4.93 2.15 -21.99
C CYS A 43 5.90 0.97 -22.01
N ILE A 44 6.37 0.58 -20.82
CA ILE A 44 7.22 -0.58 -20.58
C ILE A 44 6.58 -1.43 -19.47
N GLU A 45 6.40 -2.73 -19.73
CA GLU A 45 6.14 -3.71 -18.68
C GLU A 45 7.48 -4.20 -18.11
N MET A 46 7.57 -4.29 -16.79
CA MET A 46 8.71 -4.82 -16.03
C MET A 46 8.31 -6.18 -15.42
N PRO A 47 8.51 -7.31 -16.15
CA PRO A 47 8.07 -8.62 -15.70
C PRO A 47 8.73 -9.04 -14.37
N ILE A 48 7.98 -9.72 -13.51
CA ILE A 48 8.45 -10.24 -12.23
C ILE A 48 8.32 -11.76 -12.26
N GLU A 49 9.40 -12.46 -11.92
CA GLU A 49 9.38 -13.93 -11.88
C GLU A 49 8.37 -14.43 -10.83
N GLY A 50 7.47 -15.31 -11.25
CA GLY A 50 6.42 -15.89 -10.39
C GLY A 50 5.13 -15.06 -10.28
N PHE A 51 5.04 -13.89 -10.92
CA PHE A 51 3.84 -13.08 -10.98
C PHE A 51 3.16 -13.22 -12.36
N GLU A 52 1.84 -13.08 -12.43
CA GLU A 52 1.11 -13.13 -13.70
C GLU A 52 1.28 -11.85 -14.54
N ALA A 53 1.62 -10.74 -13.90
CA ALA A 53 1.89 -9.45 -14.53
C ALA A 53 3.15 -8.80 -13.93
N GLY A 54 3.74 -7.87 -14.68
CA GLY A 54 4.83 -7.02 -14.19
C GLY A 54 4.34 -5.61 -13.86
N ASN A 55 5.20 -4.84 -13.20
CA ASN A 55 4.99 -3.41 -13.00
C ASN A 55 4.96 -2.68 -14.35
N ILE A 56 4.27 -1.54 -14.42
CA ILE A 56 4.22 -0.70 -15.60
C ILE A 56 4.99 0.61 -15.33
N TYR A 57 5.89 0.96 -16.24
CA TYR A 57 6.36 2.33 -16.40
C TYR A 57 5.77 2.91 -17.67
N ALA A 58 5.15 4.09 -17.59
CA ALA A 58 4.65 4.80 -18.75
C ALA A 58 5.02 6.27 -18.69
N VAL A 59 5.29 6.89 -19.84
CA VAL A 59 5.64 8.32 -19.91
C VAL A 59 4.90 9.02 -21.05
N LEU A 60 4.19 10.10 -20.71
CA LEU A 60 3.72 11.09 -21.67
C LEU A 60 4.81 12.14 -21.87
N LYS A 61 5.35 12.24 -23.08
CA LYS A 61 6.42 13.19 -23.37
C LYS A 61 5.91 14.61 -23.40
N GLY A 62 6.54 15.44 -22.57
CA GLY A 62 6.25 16.86 -22.51
C GLY A 62 6.84 17.64 -23.69
N HIS A 63 6.26 18.79 -23.95
CA HIS A 63 6.72 19.73 -24.98
C HIS A 63 7.22 21.07 -24.39
N THR A 64 7.43 21.08 -23.06
CA THR A 64 8.00 22.24 -22.34
C THR A 64 9.30 21.85 -21.64
N ASN A 65 10.01 22.84 -21.10
CA ASN A 65 11.24 22.60 -20.31
C ASN A 65 10.95 22.41 -18.80
N LYS A 66 9.71 22.07 -18.43
CA LYS A 66 9.38 21.75 -17.04
C LYS A 66 10.05 20.43 -16.63
N GLU A 67 10.44 20.34 -15.37
CA GLU A 67 11.00 19.10 -14.83
C GLU A 67 9.98 17.94 -14.90
N PRO A 68 10.44 16.72 -15.14
CA PRO A 68 9.57 15.55 -15.09
C PRO A 68 8.88 15.37 -13.73
N ILE A 69 7.67 14.86 -13.76
CA ILE A 69 6.88 14.58 -12.55
C ILE A 69 6.33 13.15 -12.59
N MET A 70 6.39 12.44 -11.46
CA MET A 70 5.93 11.07 -11.34
C MET A 70 4.59 10.99 -10.60
N PHE A 71 3.73 10.11 -11.08
CA PHE A 71 2.53 9.66 -10.38
C PHE A 71 2.57 8.15 -10.22
N SER A 72 2.09 7.66 -9.11
CA SER A 72 2.06 6.23 -8.85
C SER A 72 0.76 5.76 -8.22
N GLY A 73 0.46 4.49 -8.44
CA GLY A 73 -0.68 3.76 -7.92
C GLY A 73 -0.49 2.27 -8.20
N HIS A 74 -1.45 1.44 -7.83
CA HIS A 74 -1.35 0.00 -8.01
C HIS A 74 -2.52 -0.61 -8.77
N MET A 75 -2.29 -1.83 -9.30
CA MET A 75 -3.26 -2.52 -10.15
C MET A 75 -4.10 -3.53 -9.40
N ASP A 76 -3.61 -3.98 -8.26
CA ASP A 76 -4.27 -5.03 -7.48
C ASP A 76 -5.34 -4.48 -6.54
N THR A 77 -6.16 -5.38 -6.07
CA THR A 77 -7.16 -5.15 -5.03
C THR A 77 -7.13 -6.32 -4.03
N VAL A 78 -7.53 -6.06 -2.79
CA VAL A 78 -7.70 -7.13 -1.79
C VAL A 78 -8.82 -8.09 -2.13
N SER A 79 -8.83 -9.27 -1.49
CA SER A 79 -9.95 -10.22 -1.53
C SER A 79 -11.03 -9.83 -0.50
N PRO A 80 -12.33 -10.07 -0.83
CA PRO A 80 -12.88 -10.67 -2.05
C PRO A 80 -13.01 -9.65 -3.18
N GLY A 81 -12.32 -9.87 -4.30
CA GLY A 81 -12.24 -8.94 -5.43
C GLY A 81 -12.65 -9.55 -6.78
N LYS A 82 -13.25 -10.75 -6.81
CA LYS A 82 -13.67 -11.41 -8.06
C LYS A 82 -15.13 -11.12 -8.40
N GLY A 83 -15.36 -10.69 -9.64
CA GLY A 83 -16.69 -10.36 -10.13
C GLY A 83 -17.20 -9.01 -9.63
N LYS A 84 -16.29 -8.09 -9.29
CA LYS A 84 -16.61 -6.72 -8.88
C LYS A 84 -17.52 -6.02 -9.89
N GLN A 85 -18.49 -5.25 -9.39
CA GLN A 85 -19.37 -4.41 -10.21
C GLN A 85 -19.59 -3.07 -9.51
N ALA A 86 -19.39 -1.97 -10.24
CA ALA A 86 -19.70 -0.64 -9.73
C ALA A 86 -21.19 -0.36 -9.85
N ILE A 87 -21.82 -0.03 -8.72
CA ILE A 87 -23.24 0.38 -8.64
C ILE A 87 -23.30 1.88 -8.35
N ILE A 88 -23.81 2.64 -9.31
CA ILE A 88 -23.95 4.09 -9.17
C ILE A 88 -25.32 4.39 -8.56
N HIS A 89 -25.35 5.06 -7.43
CA HIS A 89 -26.55 5.50 -6.73
C HIS A 89 -27.01 6.88 -7.19
N GLU A 90 -28.27 7.23 -6.95
CA GLU A 90 -28.87 8.52 -7.35
C GLU A 90 -28.20 9.74 -6.68
N ASP A 91 -27.59 9.56 -5.52
CA ASP A 91 -26.83 10.60 -4.80
C ASP A 91 -25.39 10.76 -5.29
N GLY A 92 -24.97 9.99 -6.31
CA GLY A 92 -23.63 10.00 -6.87
C GLY A 92 -22.62 9.12 -6.13
N ARG A 93 -23.02 8.37 -5.12
CA ARG A 93 -22.17 7.36 -4.47
C ARG A 93 -22.02 6.17 -5.40
N ILE A 94 -20.83 5.57 -5.40
CA ILE A 94 -20.51 4.34 -6.14
C ILE A 94 -20.05 3.29 -5.15
N THR A 95 -20.69 2.11 -5.16
CA THR A 95 -20.38 0.97 -4.27
C THR A 95 -20.25 -0.31 -5.07
N SER A 96 -19.81 -1.38 -4.43
CA SER A 96 -20.03 -2.74 -4.92
C SER A 96 -21.45 -3.23 -4.58
N ASP A 97 -21.72 -4.50 -4.82
CA ASP A 97 -22.95 -5.19 -4.38
C ASP A 97 -22.84 -5.76 -2.95
N GLU A 98 -21.85 -5.34 -2.18
CA GLU A 98 -21.51 -5.80 -0.83
C GLU A 98 -21.07 -7.28 -0.75
N THR A 99 -20.86 -7.98 -1.86
CA THR A 99 -20.26 -9.33 -1.88
C THR A 99 -18.76 -9.28 -2.14
N THR A 100 -18.28 -8.18 -2.72
CA THR A 100 -16.86 -7.91 -3.00
C THR A 100 -16.49 -6.51 -2.49
N VAL A 101 -15.18 -6.22 -2.43
CA VAL A 101 -14.71 -4.83 -2.39
C VAL A 101 -15.14 -4.11 -3.67
N LEU A 102 -15.16 -2.77 -3.65
CA LEU A 102 -15.35 -2.00 -4.88
C LEU A 102 -14.04 -1.97 -5.71
N GLY A 103 -12.90 -1.91 -5.02
CA GLY A 103 -11.59 -1.72 -5.63
C GLY A 103 -11.33 -0.26 -6.02
N ALA A 104 -11.99 0.70 -5.32
CA ALA A 104 -11.67 2.12 -5.45
C ALA A 104 -10.21 2.38 -5.05
N ASP A 105 -9.69 1.59 -4.18
CA ASP A 105 -8.30 1.34 -3.83
C ASP A 105 -7.70 0.31 -4.83
N ASP A 106 -6.92 0.67 -5.88
CA ASP A 106 -6.48 2.02 -6.23
C ASP A 106 -7.00 2.45 -7.63
N VAL A 107 -8.13 1.87 -8.07
CA VAL A 107 -8.76 2.23 -9.36
C VAL A 107 -9.13 3.72 -9.43
N SER A 108 -9.40 4.36 -8.29
CA SER A 108 -9.68 5.81 -8.23
C SER A 108 -8.51 6.67 -8.69
N ALA A 109 -7.27 6.32 -8.30
CA ALA A 109 -6.07 6.98 -8.78
C ALA A 109 -5.86 6.75 -10.27
N LEU A 110 -5.94 5.48 -10.71
CA LEU A 110 -5.72 5.11 -12.10
C LEU A 110 -6.70 5.83 -13.04
N ALA A 111 -8.00 5.87 -12.68
CA ALA A 111 -9.02 6.60 -13.44
C ALA A 111 -8.73 8.11 -13.47
N SER A 112 -8.29 8.67 -12.33
CA SER A 112 -7.93 10.09 -12.22
C SER A 112 -6.75 10.46 -13.12
N TYR A 113 -5.71 9.62 -13.17
CA TYR A 113 -4.55 9.84 -14.05
C TYR A 113 -4.93 9.75 -15.52
N ILE A 114 -5.68 8.73 -15.90
CA ILE A 114 -6.13 8.54 -17.28
C ILE A 114 -6.95 9.74 -17.76
N GLU A 115 -7.89 10.22 -16.94
CA GLU A 115 -8.72 11.37 -17.31
C GLU A 115 -7.92 12.67 -17.35
N ALA A 116 -6.97 12.87 -16.42
CA ALA A 116 -6.09 14.04 -16.43
C ALA A 116 -5.23 14.06 -17.71
N ILE A 117 -4.64 12.94 -18.09
CA ILE A 117 -3.83 12.80 -19.32
C ILE A 117 -4.67 13.06 -20.56
N ARG A 118 -5.84 12.44 -20.67
CA ARG A 118 -6.77 12.69 -21.80
C ARG A 118 -7.18 14.17 -21.88
N THR A 119 -7.39 14.82 -20.73
CA THR A 119 -7.73 16.25 -20.70
C THR A 119 -6.56 17.12 -21.16
N ILE A 120 -5.33 16.73 -20.82
CA ILE A 120 -4.10 17.40 -21.31
C ILE A 120 -4.04 17.30 -22.84
N GLU A 121 -4.21 16.10 -23.40
CA GLU A 121 -4.17 15.89 -24.86
C GLU A 121 -5.32 16.58 -25.59
N ASP A 122 -6.57 16.45 -25.09
CA ASP A 122 -7.76 17.05 -25.70
C ASP A 122 -7.66 18.58 -25.82
N ASN A 123 -6.87 19.23 -24.94
CA ASN A 123 -6.73 20.69 -24.85
C ASN A 123 -5.33 21.21 -25.18
N ASP A 124 -4.40 20.35 -25.60
CA ASP A 124 -3.00 20.69 -25.88
C ASP A 124 -2.36 21.50 -24.74
N LEU A 125 -2.56 21.04 -23.49
CA LEU A 125 -2.08 21.78 -22.31
C LEU A 125 -0.56 21.66 -22.15
N PRO A 126 0.16 22.75 -21.81
CA PRO A 126 1.61 22.73 -21.67
C PRO A 126 2.04 21.94 -20.42
N HIS A 127 2.88 20.90 -20.61
CA HIS A 127 3.38 20.04 -19.54
C HIS A 127 4.84 19.62 -19.78
N GLY A 128 5.55 19.22 -18.72
CA GLY A 128 6.81 18.48 -18.76
C GLY A 128 6.57 16.99 -19.02
N ASP A 129 7.61 16.16 -18.94
CA ASP A 129 7.39 14.69 -18.98
C ASP A 129 6.54 14.28 -17.77
N ILE A 130 5.46 13.51 -18.01
CA ILE A 130 4.59 12.93 -16.98
C ILE A 130 4.89 11.44 -16.94
N GLU A 131 5.39 10.96 -15.82
CA GLU A 131 5.77 9.57 -15.61
C GLU A 131 4.74 8.86 -14.72
N LEU A 132 4.29 7.68 -15.13
CA LEU A 132 3.44 6.81 -14.33
C LEU A 132 4.24 5.58 -13.91
N ALA A 133 4.27 5.29 -12.62
CA ALA A 133 4.83 4.10 -12.01
C ALA A 133 3.70 3.30 -11.38
N ILE A 134 3.25 2.24 -12.05
CA ILE A 134 2.11 1.44 -11.61
C ILE A 134 2.58 0.05 -11.22
N SER A 135 2.34 -0.33 -9.97
CA SER A 135 2.77 -1.60 -9.40
C SER A 135 1.72 -2.69 -9.46
N VAL A 136 2.17 -3.92 -9.35
CA VAL A 136 1.38 -5.11 -9.01
C VAL A 136 1.58 -5.44 -7.54
N ALA A 137 0.64 -6.17 -6.93
CA ALA A 137 0.76 -6.73 -5.57
C ALA A 137 1.30 -5.71 -4.55
N GLU A 138 0.69 -4.53 -4.50
CA GLU A 138 0.96 -3.51 -3.47
C GLU A 138 0.38 -3.96 -2.14
N GLU A 139 -0.86 -4.42 -2.12
CA GLU A 139 -1.65 -4.81 -0.96
C GLU A 139 -0.99 -5.85 -0.03
N PRO A 140 -0.23 -6.84 -0.56
CA PRO A 140 0.59 -7.71 0.29
C PRO A 140 1.95 -7.07 0.64
N TYR A 141 1.91 -5.87 1.24
CA TYR A 141 3.09 -5.11 1.71
C TYR A 141 4.08 -4.73 0.61
N ASP A 142 3.60 -4.06 -0.44
CA ASP A 142 4.44 -3.49 -1.52
C ASP A 142 5.32 -4.55 -2.20
N ALA A 143 4.80 -5.78 -2.36
CA ALA A 143 5.58 -6.90 -2.86
C ALA A 143 6.05 -6.68 -4.30
N GLY A 144 5.21 -6.07 -5.15
CA GLY A 144 5.54 -5.80 -6.54
C GLY A 144 6.55 -4.67 -6.73
N SER A 145 6.41 -3.57 -5.99
CA SER A 145 7.32 -2.43 -6.10
C SER A 145 8.73 -2.74 -5.64
N ALA A 146 8.92 -3.82 -4.86
CA ALA A 146 10.25 -4.33 -4.51
C ALA A 146 11.09 -4.73 -5.74
N TYR A 147 10.45 -5.02 -6.86
CA TYR A 147 11.08 -5.42 -8.13
C TYR A 147 11.00 -4.31 -9.19
N TYR A 148 10.61 -3.09 -8.81
CA TYR A 148 10.52 -1.98 -9.75
C TYR A 148 11.91 -1.56 -10.23
N ASP A 149 12.11 -1.47 -11.56
CA ASP A 149 13.31 -0.89 -12.14
C ASP A 149 13.18 0.63 -12.21
N PHE A 150 13.90 1.33 -11.35
CA PHE A 150 13.88 2.80 -11.26
C PHE A 150 14.74 3.49 -12.33
N SER A 151 15.51 2.74 -13.13
CA SER A 151 16.45 3.32 -14.09
C SER A 151 15.81 4.22 -15.18
N PRO A 152 14.57 3.99 -15.65
CA PRO A 152 13.93 4.88 -16.62
C PRO A 152 13.34 6.17 -16.02
N ILE A 153 13.09 6.20 -14.69
CA ILE A 153 12.46 7.33 -14.01
C ILE A 153 13.44 8.49 -13.93
N LYS A 154 13.00 9.67 -14.38
CA LYS A 154 13.77 10.92 -14.35
C LYS A 154 13.26 11.90 -13.31
N SER A 155 12.02 11.72 -12.88
CA SER A 155 11.36 12.56 -11.89
C SER A 155 12.08 12.54 -10.56
N ARG A 156 12.18 13.71 -9.91
CA ARG A 156 12.73 13.85 -8.56
C ARG A 156 11.65 14.03 -7.52
N ILE A 157 10.45 14.37 -7.94
CA ILE A 157 9.28 14.49 -7.09
C ILE A 157 8.16 13.60 -7.64
N GLY A 158 7.30 13.11 -6.75
CA GLY A 158 6.19 12.26 -7.13
C GLY A 158 4.98 12.35 -6.21
N TYR A 159 3.85 11.90 -6.71
CA TYR A 159 2.59 11.81 -6.00
C TYR A 159 2.04 10.39 -6.11
N THR A 160 1.90 9.74 -4.98
CA THR A 160 1.22 8.44 -4.88
C THR A 160 -0.22 8.71 -4.44
N PHE A 161 -1.19 8.45 -5.30
CA PHE A 161 -2.59 8.62 -4.98
C PHE A 161 -3.11 7.31 -4.37
N ASP A 162 -2.85 7.11 -3.09
CA ASP A 162 -3.12 5.88 -2.37
C ASP A 162 -3.37 6.18 -0.88
N LEU A 163 -4.33 7.08 -0.64
CA LEU A 163 -4.73 7.46 0.71
C LEU A 163 -6.26 7.57 0.77
N ALA A 164 -6.84 6.89 1.75
CA ALA A 164 -8.26 7.03 2.04
C ALA A 164 -8.59 8.41 2.60
N GLY A 165 -9.79 8.90 2.27
CA GLY A 165 -10.31 10.16 2.77
C GLY A 165 -10.61 11.19 1.70
N GLN A 166 -10.94 12.41 2.14
CA GLN A 166 -11.33 13.49 1.23
C GLN A 166 -10.14 14.02 0.41
N VAL A 167 -10.37 14.30 -0.86
CA VAL A 167 -9.38 14.96 -1.73
C VAL A 167 -8.93 16.30 -1.13
N GLY A 168 -7.62 16.54 -1.13
CA GLY A 168 -6.97 17.63 -0.41
C GLY A 168 -6.24 17.17 0.87
N LEU A 169 -6.34 15.90 1.24
CA LEU A 169 -5.54 15.27 2.27
C LEU A 169 -4.26 14.70 1.67
N ALA A 170 -3.12 14.87 2.35
CA ALA A 170 -1.86 14.23 1.99
C ALA A 170 -1.08 13.76 3.22
N ALA A 171 -0.44 12.59 3.12
CA ALA A 171 0.47 12.07 4.13
C ALA A 171 1.92 12.38 3.74
N LEU A 172 2.64 13.03 4.65
CA LEU A 172 4.04 13.43 4.50
C LEU A 172 5.00 12.45 5.18
N GLU A 173 4.48 11.56 5.99
CA GLU A 173 5.26 10.63 6.80
C GLU A 173 4.54 9.30 6.88
N ALA A 174 5.28 8.21 6.65
CA ALA A 174 4.78 6.84 6.76
C ALA A 174 5.81 5.96 7.51
N PRO A 175 5.37 4.85 8.15
CA PRO A 175 6.24 4.03 8.97
C PRO A 175 7.09 3.05 8.18
N SER A 176 8.12 2.51 8.83
CA SER A 176 8.65 1.18 8.50
C SER A 176 7.65 0.12 8.91
N ILE A 177 7.54 -0.93 8.10
CA ILE A 177 6.79 -2.14 8.42
C ILE A 177 7.74 -3.33 8.40
N ILE A 178 7.82 -4.02 9.55
CA ILE A 178 8.61 -5.24 9.71
C ILE A 178 7.67 -6.34 10.16
N SER A 179 7.52 -7.40 9.38
CA SER A 179 6.86 -8.62 9.84
C SER A 179 7.85 -9.53 10.55
N PHE A 180 7.37 -10.30 11.51
CA PHE A 180 8.17 -11.34 12.15
C PHE A 180 7.38 -12.65 12.28
N LYS A 181 8.12 -13.76 12.25
CA LYS A 181 7.65 -15.11 12.53
C LYS A 181 8.53 -15.77 13.54
N ILE A 182 7.94 -16.30 14.59
CA ILE A 182 8.64 -16.97 15.68
C ILE A 182 8.12 -18.41 15.77
N ASN A 183 9.02 -19.37 15.68
CA ASN A 183 8.71 -20.77 15.92
C ASN A 183 9.36 -21.22 17.22
N VAL A 184 8.56 -21.39 18.27
CA VAL A 184 9.00 -21.91 19.57
C VAL A 184 8.97 -23.42 19.55
N LYS A 185 10.12 -24.07 19.74
CA LYS A 185 10.30 -25.52 19.70
C LYS A 185 10.57 -26.09 21.09
N GLY A 186 9.63 -26.87 21.59
CA GLY A 186 9.68 -27.61 22.84
C GLY A 186 9.74 -29.12 22.60
N LYS A 187 9.07 -29.88 23.46
CA LYS A 187 9.02 -31.35 23.41
C LYS A 187 7.65 -31.86 23.83
N SER A 188 7.04 -32.75 23.03
CA SER A 188 5.77 -33.34 23.38
C SER A 188 5.89 -34.39 24.49
N ALA A 189 4.83 -34.50 25.28
CA ALA A 189 4.63 -35.58 26.28
C ALA A 189 3.13 -35.79 26.50
N HIS A 190 2.76 -36.89 27.12
CA HIS A 190 1.37 -37.13 27.49
C HIS A 190 0.97 -36.27 28.69
N ALA A 191 0.02 -35.35 28.51
CA ALA A 191 -0.32 -34.31 29.48
C ALA A 191 -0.84 -34.84 30.83
N GLY A 192 -1.34 -36.11 30.88
CA GLY A 192 -1.86 -36.71 32.10
C GLY A 192 -0.95 -37.75 32.75
N PHE A 193 -0.01 -38.39 32.01
CA PHE A 193 0.82 -39.46 32.55
C PHE A 193 2.25 -38.98 32.92
N ASN A 194 2.85 -38.16 32.07
CA ASN A 194 4.24 -37.75 32.22
C ASN A 194 4.47 -36.35 31.64
N PRO A 195 3.70 -35.31 32.05
CA PRO A 195 3.85 -33.96 31.52
C PRO A 195 5.24 -33.36 31.77
N GLU A 196 5.93 -33.83 32.81
CA GLU A 196 7.29 -33.41 33.19
C GLU A 196 8.37 -33.85 32.19
N ASP A 197 8.10 -34.83 31.34
CA ASP A 197 8.99 -35.25 30.27
C ASP A 197 8.92 -34.31 29.05
N GLY A 198 7.89 -33.45 29.02
CA GLY A 198 7.65 -32.46 27.95
C GLY A 198 8.30 -31.10 28.20
N ILE A 199 8.41 -30.32 27.13
CA ILE A 199 8.76 -28.90 27.16
C ILE A 199 7.63 -28.15 26.48
N HIS A 200 6.90 -27.35 27.23
CA HIS A 200 5.62 -26.80 26.82
C HIS A 200 5.78 -25.51 26.01
N ALA A 201 5.85 -25.63 24.67
CA ALA A 201 6.10 -24.49 23.75
C ALA A 201 5.10 -23.32 23.92
N LEU A 202 3.79 -23.62 24.09
CA LEU A 202 2.77 -22.59 24.27
C LEU A 202 2.95 -21.80 25.57
N LYS A 203 3.37 -22.44 26.65
CA LYS A 203 3.67 -21.74 27.92
C LYS A 203 4.85 -20.78 27.75
N ILE A 204 5.89 -21.22 27.06
CA ILE A 204 7.08 -20.38 26.76
C ILE A 204 6.67 -19.18 25.92
N ALA A 205 5.93 -19.42 24.82
CA ALA A 205 5.44 -18.36 23.91
C ALA A 205 4.62 -17.31 24.65
N THR A 206 3.63 -17.74 25.45
CA THR A 206 2.77 -16.83 26.22
C THR A 206 3.55 -16.06 27.30
N SER A 207 4.55 -16.67 27.92
CA SER A 207 5.45 -16.00 28.88
C SER A 207 6.27 -14.92 28.20
N ALA A 208 6.81 -15.19 27.01
CA ALA A 208 7.55 -14.21 26.22
C ALA A 208 6.67 -13.03 25.76
N ILE A 209 5.48 -13.33 25.19
CA ILE A 209 4.51 -12.30 24.77
C ILE A 209 4.13 -11.40 25.96
N ASN A 210 3.89 -11.96 27.14
CA ASN A 210 3.49 -11.17 28.32
C ASN A 210 4.58 -10.21 28.81
N ARG A 211 5.84 -10.39 28.40
CA ARG A 211 6.96 -9.49 28.72
C ARG A 211 7.11 -8.32 27.75
N ILE A 212 6.43 -8.39 26.60
CA ILE A 212 6.53 -7.42 25.52
C ILE A 212 5.24 -6.60 25.48
N PRO A 213 5.30 -5.25 25.53
CA PRO A 213 4.11 -4.44 25.34
C PRO A 213 3.53 -4.65 23.93
N ASN A 214 2.19 -4.63 23.84
CA ASN A 214 1.44 -4.76 22.58
C ASN A 214 0.67 -3.47 22.29
N GLY A 215 0.50 -3.11 21.03
CA GLY A 215 -0.07 -1.83 20.60
C GLY A 215 0.99 -0.73 20.55
N HIS A 216 0.67 0.48 20.97
CA HIS A 216 1.65 1.58 21.05
C HIS A 216 2.69 1.29 22.13
N VAL A 217 3.91 1.01 21.72
CA VAL A 217 5.04 0.75 22.64
C VAL A 217 5.83 2.02 22.96
N ASN A 218 5.69 3.03 22.13
CA ASN A 218 6.09 4.42 22.33
C ASN A 218 5.32 5.34 21.36
N ASP A 219 5.66 6.64 21.33
CA ASP A 219 4.96 7.65 20.49
C ASP A 219 5.09 7.40 18.97
N LYS A 220 6.05 6.58 18.54
CA LYS A 220 6.35 6.35 17.11
C LYS A 220 6.13 4.92 16.66
N THR A 221 6.02 3.97 17.61
CA THR A 221 6.15 2.55 17.31
C THR A 221 4.97 1.77 17.86
N THR A 222 4.45 0.87 17.04
CA THR A 222 3.48 -0.16 17.43
C THR A 222 4.08 -1.55 17.23
N VAL A 223 3.71 -2.48 18.12
CA VAL A 223 4.02 -3.91 18.02
C VAL A 223 2.72 -4.68 18.11
N ASN A 224 2.51 -5.63 17.22
CA ASN A 224 1.34 -6.49 17.24
C ASN A 224 1.71 -7.95 17.05
N PHE A 225 1.24 -8.80 17.96
CA PHE A 225 1.23 -10.26 17.80
C PHE A 225 -0.10 -10.66 17.17
N GLY A 226 -0.11 -10.88 15.83
CA GLY A 226 -1.33 -11.03 15.06
C GLY A 226 -1.92 -12.43 15.10
N THR A 227 -1.09 -13.47 15.07
CA THR A 227 -1.54 -14.86 15.09
C THR A 227 -0.73 -15.72 16.05
N ILE A 228 -1.36 -16.76 16.57
CA ILE A 228 -0.72 -17.85 17.29
C ILE A 228 -1.35 -19.16 16.80
N GLN A 229 -0.51 -20.09 16.36
CA GLN A 229 -0.94 -21.40 15.87
C GLN A 229 -0.21 -22.48 16.68
N ASP A 230 -0.97 -23.39 17.28
CA ASP A 230 -0.47 -24.45 18.15
C ASP A 230 -1.39 -25.64 18.18
N GLY A 231 -0.84 -26.79 18.56
CA GLY A 231 -1.54 -27.90 19.12
C GLY A 231 -1.76 -29.09 18.21
N GLU A 232 -1.37 -30.25 18.74
CA GLU A 232 -1.71 -31.58 18.17
C GLU A 232 -2.94 -32.21 18.85
N GLY A 233 -3.24 -31.79 20.09
CA GLY A 233 -4.36 -32.30 20.85
C GLY A 233 -4.38 -31.89 22.32
N ARG A 234 -5.57 -31.85 22.93
CA ARG A 234 -5.77 -31.36 24.31
C ARG A 234 -5.06 -32.17 25.40
N ASN A 235 -4.64 -33.42 25.09
CA ASN A 235 -3.97 -34.33 26.01
C ASN A 235 -2.48 -34.52 25.72
N ILE A 236 -1.90 -33.63 24.91
CA ILE A 236 -0.49 -33.60 24.50
C ILE A 236 0.11 -32.30 24.96
N VAL A 237 1.29 -32.33 25.56
CA VAL A 237 2.11 -31.14 25.83
C VAL A 237 2.55 -30.55 24.46
N PRO A 238 2.19 -29.31 24.11
CA PRO A 238 2.54 -28.73 22.81
C PRO A 238 4.05 -28.64 22.59
N ARG A 239 4.54 -29.22 21.50
CA ARG A 239 5.96 -29.20 21.16
C ARG A 239 6.37 -28.06 20.25
N GLU A 240 5.41 -27.38 19.64
CA GLU A 240 5.68 -26.32 18.68
C GLU A 240 4.57 -25.28 18.71
N VAL A 241 4.96 -24.00 18.62
CA VAL A 241 4.04 -22.86 18.49
C VAL A 241 4.61 -21.89 17.48
N ILE A 242 3.80 -21.52 16.50
CA ILE A 242 4.14 -20.51 15.50
C ILE A 242 3.37 -19.24 15.82
N ILE A 243 4.10 -18.13 15.89
CA ILE A 243 3.57 -16.80 16.15
C ILE A 243 3.96 -15.91 14.98
N THR A 244 3.03 -15.08 14.48
CA THR A 244 3.35 -14.03 13.53
C THR A 244 2.89 -12.68 14.05
N GLY A 245 3.59 -11.64 13.64
CA GLY A 245 3.27 -10.28 14.04
C GLY A 245 3.95 -9.25 13.17
N GLU A 246 3.72 -7.99 13.49
CA GLU A 246 4.32 -6.85 12.81
C GLU A 246 4.79 -5.77 13.77
N ILE A 247 5.73 -4.98 13.31
CA ILE A 247 6.22 -3.76 13.94
C ILE A 247 6.03 -2.63 12.93
N ARG A 248 5.40 -1.53 13.34
CA ARG A 248 5.34 -0.29 12.57
C ARG A 248 6.01 0.82 13.35
N SER A 249 6.89 1.58 12.70
CA SER A 249 7.55 2.71 13.35
C SER A 249 7.89 3.83 12.38
N PHE A 250 7.63 5.07 12.78
CA PHE A 250 8.11 6.26 12.06
C PHE A 250 9.63 6.47 12.17
N ASP A 251 10.32 5.60 12.91
CA ASP A 251 11.78 5.57 13.04
C ASP A 251 12.27 4.14 12.68
N HIS A 252 12.91 4.01 11.53
CA HIS A 252 13.39 2.71 11.04
C HIS A 252 14.34 2.03 12.04
N GLN A 253 15.22 2.80 12.66
CA GLN A 253 16.17 2.25 13.64
C GLN A 253 15.46 1.78 14.92
N ASP A 254 14.36 2.44 15.30
CA ASP A 254 13.54 1.98 16.42
C ASP A 254 12.78 0.70 16.07
N ALA A 255 12.24 0.57 14.84
CA ALA A 255 11.64 -0.68 14.36
C ALA A 255 12.62 -1.85 14.46
N LEU A 256 13.86 -1.68 13.99
CA LEU A 256 14.91 -2.71 14.07
C LEU A 256 15.27 -3.07 15.51
N LYS A 257 15.31 -2.08 16.44
CA LYS A 257 15.55 -2.34 17.87
C LYS A 257 14.42 -3.17 18.48
N TRP A 258 13.17 -2.89 18.11
CA TRP A 258 12.03 -3.66 18.58
C TRP A 258 12.03 -5.10 18.05
N SER A 259 12.37 -5.33 16.77
CA SER A 259 12.54 -6.67 16.22
C SER A 259 13.59 -7.46 17.02
N LYS A 260 14.76 -6.86 17.24
CA LYS A 260 15.82 -7.47 18.06
C LYS A 260 15.39 -7.72 19.51
N HIS A 261 14.63 -6.81 20.10
CA HIS A 261 14.12 -6.96 21.47
C HIS A 261 13.15 -8.14 21.58
N ILE A 262 12.23 -8.27 20.64
CA ILE A 262 11.29 -9.40 20.56
C ILE A 262 12.07 -10.71 20.47
N HIS A 263 13.02 -10.81 19.53
CA HIS A 263 13.89 -11.99 19.40
C HIS A 263 14.58 -12.35 20.73
N THR A 264 15.23 -11.37 21.37
CA THR A 264 15.96 -11.59 22.63
C THR A 264 15.04 -12.10 23.74
N VAL A 265 13.83 -11.54 23.90
CA VAL A 265 12.90 -11.95 24.95
C VAL A 265 12.44 -13.39 24.73
N PHE A 266 12.12 -13.79 23.49
CA PHE A 266 11.73 -15.16 23.18
C PHE A 266 12.88 -16.14 23.37
N GLU A 267 14.10 -15.79 22.99
CA GLU A 267 15.30 -16.60 23.21
C GLU A 267 15.57 -16.82 24.71
N GLU A 268 15.47 -15.78 25.51
CA GLU A 268 15.62 -15.86 26.98
C GLU A 268 14.59 -16.82 27.61
N GLU A 269 13.30 -16.72 27.24
CA GLU A 269 12.26 -17.60 27.76
C GLU A 269 12.46 -19.06 27.32
N ALA A 270 12.88 -19.28 26.07
CA ALA A 270 13.17 -20.61 25.57
C ALA A 270 14.36 -21.25 26.30
N ILE A 271 15.44 -20.52 26.51
CA ILE A 271 16.65 -21.01 27.25
C ILE A 271 16.29 -21.45 28.69
N LYS A 272 15.46 -20.67 29.40
CA LYS A 272 15.01 -21.00 30.78
C LYS A 272 14.32 -22.35 30.87
N GLU A 273 13.60 -22.73 29.85
CA GLU A 273 12.79 -23.96 29.78
C GLU A 273 13.46 -25.06 28.91
N HIS A 274 14.75 -24.90 28.56
CA HIS A 274 15.50 -25.84 27.71
C HIS A 274 14.88 -26.06 26.31
N ALA A 275 14.19 -25.06 25.80
CA ALA A 275 13.61 -25.01 24.47
C ALA A 275 14.53 -24.25 23.48
N SER A 276 14.12 -24.17 22.23
CA SER A 276 14.75 -23.33 21.21
C SER A 276 13.70 -22.53 20.43
N ILE A 277 14.16 -21.50 19.75
CA ILE A 277 13.34 -20.73 18.82
C ILE A 277 14.00 -20.64 17.45
N GLU A 278 13.18 -20.45 16.42
CA GLU A 278 13.58 -19.90 15.14
C GLU A 278 12.88 -18.54 15.02
N TYR A 279 13.61 -17.51 14.64
CA TYR A 279 13.11 -16.15 14.49
C TYR A 279 13.47 -15.65 13.11
N ASP A 280 12.45 -15.33 12.32
CA ASP A 280 12.59 -14.73 11.00
C ASP A 280 11.90 -13.36 11.04
N ASP A 281 12.55 -12.33 10.55
CA ASP A 281 11.95 -11.03 10.29
C ASP A 281 12.20 -10.55 8.87
N TYR A 282 11.33 -9.69 8.39
CA TYR A 282 11.43 -9.12 7.06
C TYR A 282 10.99 -7.66 7.06
N VAL A 283 11.88 -6.79 6.59
CA VAL A 283 11.59 -5.37 6.38
C VAL A 283 10.89 -5.22 5.03
N HIS A 284 9.59 -4.94 5.06
CA HIS A 284 8.80 -4.70 3.85
C HIS A 284 9.14 -3.34 3.25
N ILE A 285 9.00 -2.29 4.08
CA ILE A 285 9.24 -0.90 3.71
C ILE A 285 9.96 -0.15 4.83
N GLU A 286 10.64 0.93 4.47
CA GLU A 286 11.33 1.81 5.40
C GLU A 286 10.57 3.12 5.60
N ALA A 287 10.57 3.63 6.83
CA ALA A 287 9.94 4.91 7.17
C ALA A 287 10.56 6.07 6.39
N TYR A 288 9.72 7.02 6.02
CA TYR A 288 10.16 8.28 5.41
C TYR A 288 9.43 9.46 6.05
N LYS A 289 10.02 10.63 5.84
CA LYS A 289 9.41 11.92 6.15
C LYS A 289 9.77 12.96 5.10
N ILE A 290 8.74 13.67 4.61
CA ILE A 290 8.84 14.84 3.74
C ILE A 290 8.53 16.08 4.58
N ASN A 291 9.35 17.13 4.49
CA ASN A 291 9.10 18.36 5.22
C ASN A 291 8.06 19.23 4.51
N GLU A 292 7.31 20.00 5.27
CA GLU A 292 6.23 20.86 4.74
C GLU A 292 6.69 21.97 3.77
N ASP A 293 7.96 22.32 3.80
CA ASP A 293 8.60 23.33 2.96
C ASP A 293 9.25 22.75 1.69
N GLU A 294 9.10 21.44 1.44
CA GLU A 294 9.62 20.83 0.21
C GLU A 294 8.72 21.14 -1.00
N GLU A 295 9.33 21.20 -2.18
CA GLU A 295 8.68 21.54 -3.44
C GLU A 295 7.42 20.71 -3.71
N VAL A 296 7.48 19.40 -3.49
CA VAL A 296 6.36 18.47 -3.70
C VAL A 296 5.14 18.87 -2.86
N VAL A 297 5.35 19.32 -1.62
CA VAL A 297 4.28 19.76 -0.70
C VAL A 297 3.73 21.13 -1.12
N GLU A 298 4.60 22.07 -1.50
CA GLU A 298 4.16 23.39 -1.96
C GLU A 298 3.35 23.30 -3.26
N ARG A 299 3.75 22.45 -4.22
CA ARG A 299 2.96 22.19 -5.44
C ARG A 299 1.60 21.59 -5.11
N PHE A 300 1.53 20.62 -4.20
CA PHE A 300 0.26 20.05 -3.72
C PHE A 300 -0.64 21.12 -3.09
N LYS A 301 -0.12 21.96 -2.19
CA LYS A 301 -0.88 23.04 -1.57
C LYS A 301 -1.42 24.02 -2.63
N ASN A 302 -0.61 24.39 -3.60
CA ASN A 302 -0.99 25.30 -4.69
C ASN A 302 -2.09 24.68 -5.56
N ALA A 303 -1.97 23.41 -5.95
CA ALA A 303 -3.00 22.68 -6.70
C ALA A 303 -4.32 22.64 -5.93
N CYS A 304 -4.29 22.33 -4.64
CA CYS A 304 -5.47 22.39 -3.77
C CYS A 304 -6.11 23.77 -3.75
N HIS A 305 -5.32 24.85 -3.57
CA HIS A 305 -5.85 26.21 -3.53
C HIS A 305 -6.48 26.62 -4.87
N ASN A 306 -5.89 26.22 -6.00
CA ASN A 306 -6.44 26.49 -7.34
C ASN A 306 -7.81 25.81 -7.53
N LEU A 307 -8.03 24.68 -6.86
CA LEU A 307 -9.30 23.94 -6.84
C LEU A 307 -10.24 24.35 -5.71
N GLN A 308 -9.89 25.36 -4.91
CA GLN A 308 -10.63 25.81 -3.72
C GLN A 308 -10.77 24.67 -2.66
N LEU A 309 -9.84 23.74 -2.64
CA LEU A 309 -9.72 22.71 -1.62
C LEU A 309 -8.84 23.24 -0.47
N THR A 310 -9.13 22.76 0.75
CA THR A 310 -8.27 23.05 1.91
C THR A 310 -7.22 21.97 2.04
N PRO A 311 -5.93 22.24 1.81
CA PRO A 311 -4.89 21.23 1.99
C PRO A 311 -4.78 20.82 3.46
N ARG A 312 -4.73 19.50 3.71
CA ARG A 312 -4.53 18.90 5.04
C ARG A 312 -3.35 17.95 4.97
N LEU A 313 -2.42 18.11 5.91
CA LEU A 313 -1.19 17.33 5.97
C LEU A 313 -1.19 16.48 7.23
N ILE A 314 -0.87 15.19 7.08
CA ILE A 314 -0.88 14.21 8.18
C ILE A 314 0.35 13.29 8.14
N SER A 315 0.56 12.52 9.20
CA SER A 315 1.32 11.27 9.20
C SER A 315 0.34 10.10 9.08
N THR A 316 0.67 9.07 8.30
CA THR A 316 -0.14 7.85 8.18
C THR A 316 0.55 6.68 8.85
N HIS A 317 -0.23 5.74 9.41
CA HIS A 317 0.27 4.45 9.88
C HIS A 317 0.21 3.35 8.81
N GLY A 318 -0.36 3.65 7.63
CA GLY A 318 -0.28 2.80 6.45
C GLY A 318 1.06 2.95 5.75
N GLY A 319 1.51 1.90 5.08
CA GLY A 319 2.58 1.96 4.10
C GLY A 319 2.00 2.10 2.70
N SER A 320 2.83 2.41 1.74
CA SER A 320 2.51 2.44 0.32
C SER A 320 3.80 2.35 -0.50
N ASP A 321 3.68 2.16 -1.78
CA ASP A 321 4.81 2.20 -2.73
C ASP A 321 5.66 3.48 -2.60
N ASN A 322 5.09 4.58 -2.11
CA ASN A 322 5.83 5.82 -1.87
C ASN A 322 7.02 5.65 -0.92
N ASN A 323 6.94 4.72 0.05
CA ASN A 323 8.07 4.40 0.92
C ASN A 323 9.29 3.96 0.10
N ARG A 324 9.06 3.17 -0.95
CA ARG A 324 10.10 2.69 -1.86
C ARG A 324 10.63 3.81 -2.73
N TYR A 325 9.75 4.62 -3.32
CA TYR A 325 10.14 5.75 -4.16
C TYR A 325 11.01 6.76 -3.40
N VAL A 326 10.64 7.09 -2.16
CA VAL A 326 11.44 7.98 -1.31
C VAL A 326 12.80 7.38 -0.99
N LYS A 327 12.89 6.06 -0.74
CA LYS A 327 14.16 5.36 -0.54
C LYS A 327 15.06 5.45 -1.77
N GLU A 328 14.49 5.42 -2.98
CA GLU A 328 15.22 5.55 -4.25
C GLU A 328 15.52 7.02 -4.63
N GLY A 329 15.19 7.97 -3.75
CA GLY A 329 15.54 9.39 -3.90
C GLY A 329 14.48 10.26 -4.58
N ILE A 330 13.29 9.72 -4.87
CA ILE A 330 12.15 10.48 -5.37
C ILE A 330 11.40 11.08 -4.17
N ARG A 331 11.38 12.42 -4.08
CA ARG A 331 10.67 13.10 -2.98
C ARG A 331 9.16 13.03 -3.22
N GLY A 332 8.48 12.06 -2.60
CA GLY A 332 7.07 11.75 -2.84
C GLY A 332 6.20 11.91 -1.60
N ILE A 333 4.92 12.24 -1.81
CA ILE A 333 3.88 12.27 -0.78
C ILE A 333 2.71 11.39 -1.22
N VAL A 334 1.96 10.85 -0.25
CA VAL A 334 0.76 10.06 -0.52
C VAL A 334 -0.46 10.96 -0.42
N VAL A 335 -1.31 10.93 -1.45
CA VAL A 335 -2.43 11.87 -1.64
C VAL A 335 -3.76 11.10 -1.63
N ALA A 336 -4.79 11.66 -0.99
CA ALA A 336 -6.12 11.07 -1.01
C ALA A 336 -6.76 11.16 -2.40
N CYS A 337 -7.30 10.04 -2.87
CA CYS A 337 -7.78 9.85 -4.24
C CYS A 337 -9.24 9.40 -4.35
N ALA A 338 -10.09 9.79 -3.42
CA ALA A 338 -11.52 9.48 -3.47
C ALA A 338 -11.87 8.02 -3.12
N MET A 339 -11.09 7.34 -2.31
CA MET A 339 -11.40 6.02 -1.79
C MET A 339 -11.80 6.09 -0.31
N ASN A 340 -12.78 5.30 0.08
CA ASN A 340 -13.31 5.29 1.44
C ASN A 340 -13.67 3.86 1.86
N ASP A 341 -13.53 3.56 3.15
CA ASP A 341 -13.80 2.24 3.76
C ASP A 341 -13.08 1.10 3.02
N CYS A 342 -11.84 1.36 2.54
CA CYS A 342 -11.00 0.43 1.81
C CYS A 342 -10.84 -0.89 2.56
N HIS A 343 -10.52 -1.97 1.83
CA HIS A 343 -10.35 -3.33 2.37
C HIS A 343 -11.61 -3.92 3.02
N SER A 344 -12.78 -3.42 2.62
CA SER A 344 -14.06 -3.91 3.11
C SER A 344 -15.11 -3.99 2.00
N VAL A 345 -16.13 -4.81 2.18
CA VAL A 345 -17.26 -4.88 1.24
C VAL A 345 -18.16 -3.64 1.29
N SER A 346 -17.96 -2.74 2.23
CA SER A 346 -18.61 -1.42 2.32
C SER A 346 -17.80 -0.30 1.65
N GLU A 347 -16.71 -0.64 0.97
CA GLU A 347 -15.89 0.30 0.22
C GLU A 347 -16.73 1.11 -0.78
N TYR A 348 -16.44 2.41 -0.85
CA TYR A 348 -17.17 3.30 -1.74
C TYR A 348 -16.32 4.48 -2.21
N THR A 349 -16.77 5.06 -3.31
CA THR A 349 -16.34 6.39 -3.77
C THR A 349 -17.58 7.25 -4.11
N THR A 350 -17.36 8.48 -4.52
CA THR A 350 -18.41 9.35 -5.08
C THR A 350 -17.94 9.99 -6.37
N ILE A 351 -18.88 10.28 -7.28
CA ILE A 351 -18.58 10.97 -8.54
C ILE A 351 -17.91 12.32 -8.28
N ASP A 352 -18.33 13.03 -7.24
CA ASP A 352 -17.77 14.34 -6.86
C ASP A 352 -16.32 14.24 -6.38
N GLU A 353 -15.99 13.24 -5.56
CA GLU A 353 -14.60 13.04 -5.10
C GLU A 353 -13.70 12.51 -6.23
N LEU A 354 -14.20 11.63 -7.12
CA LEU A 354 -13.47 11.21 -8.32
C LEU A 354 -13.13 12.40 -9.22
N GLU A 355 -14.11 13.31 -9.44
CA GLU A 355 -13.88 14.53 -10.22
C GLU A 355 -12.80 15.41 -9.58
N LYS A 356 -12.85 15.61 -8.26
CA LYS A 356 -11.83 16.38 -7.53
C LYS A 356 -10.45 15.72 -7.62
N SER A 357 -10.37 14.40 -7.51
CA SER A 357 -9.13 13.63 -7.63
C SER A 357 -8.50 13.80 -9.02
N ALA A 358 -9.29 13.65 -10.09
CA ALA A 358 -8.82 13.84 -11.45
C ALA A 358 -8.40 15.31 -11.73
N LEU A 359 -9.12 16.29 -11.20
CA LEU A 359 -8.74 17.70 -11.28
C LEU A 359 -7.44 17.98 -10.51
N LEU A 360 -7.25 17.37 -9.34
CA LEU A 360 -6.01 17.50 -8.57
C LEU A 360 -4.83 16.91 -9.34
N ALA A 361 -4.98 15.69 -9.89
CA ALA A 361 -3.97 15.07 -10.74
C ALA A 361 -3.63 15.97 -11.94
N LEU A 362 -4.64 16.50 -12.64
CA LEU A 362 -4.45 17.41 -13.77
C LEU A 362 -3.64 18.66 -13.37
N HIS A 363 -4.00 19.32 -12.26
CA HIS A 363 -3.28 20.52 -11.80
C HIS A 363 -1.82 20.21 -11.45
N LEU A 364 -1.56 19.05 -10.80
CA LEU A 364 -0.20 18.64 -10.48
C LEU A 364 0.62 18.28 -11.71
N MET A 365 -0.01 17.73 -12.77
CA MET A 365 0.66 17.34 -14.03
C MET A 365 1.09 18.53 -14.87
N ILE A 366 0.35 19.65 -14.81
CA ILE A 366 0.59 20.81 -15.68
C ILE A 366 1.31 21.99 -14.98
N ASP A 367 1.41 21.97 -13.63
CA ASP A 367 2.16 22.98 -12.88
C ASP A 367 3.67 22.79 -13.08
#